data_12561567efd0ae4ff8e6420deb59d6e3
#
_entry.id   12561567efd0ae4ff8e6420deb59d6e3
#
_cell.length_a   1.000
_cell.length_b   1.000
_cell.length_c   1.000
_cell.angle_alpha   90.00
_cell.angle_beta   90.00
_cell.angle_gamma   90.00
#
_symmetry.space_group_name_H-M   'P 1'
#
loop_
_entity.id
_entity.type
_entity.pdbx_description
1 polymer ?
#
loop_
_entity_poly.entity_id
_entity_poly.type
_entity_poly.pdbx_seq_one_letter_code
_entity_poly.pdbx_strand_id
1 'polypeptide(L)'
;ENNGCSQRDNAEHEGYVKESRSFNRIWKERDSAQPRLLETILYKDNFNRAYKRVKANKGAPGIDGMTIEEALPYLKEHQQEITDRIYRGKYTPSPVRRVEIPKPDGGVRKLGIPTVIDRTLQQAITQQLVPIYEPLFADGSYGYRPNRSAKDAILKVKEYAEQGYTFAVVLD
;
A
#
# COMPACT_ATOMS: atom_id res chain seq x y z
N GLU A 1 14.56 -1.05 -47.82
CA GLU A 1 15.73 -0.81 -46.93
C GLU A 1 15.19 -0.46 -45.55
N ASN A 2 14.93 -1.50 -44.76
CA ASN A 2 14.44 -1.46 -43.41
C ASN A 2 15.50 -2.11 -42.49
N ASN A 3 16.35 -1.33 -41.91
CA ASN A 3 17.27 -1.80 -40.86
C ASN A 3 17.42 -0.71 -39.75
N GLY A 4 16.41 -0.59 -38.90
CA GLY A 4 16.46 0.39 -37.81
C GLY A 4 15.69 0.06 -36.54
N CYS A 5 14.86 -0.99 -36.51
CA CYS A 5 13.95 -1.26 -35.40
C CYS A 5 14.43 -2.36 -34.43
N SER A 6 15.35 -3.22 -34.85
CA SER A 6 15.69 -4.45 -34.11
C SER A 6 16.64 -4.23 -32.91
N GLN A 7 17.46 -3.15 -32.90
CA GLN A 7 18.44 -2.93 -31.82
C GLN A 7 17.89 -2.20 -30.60
N ARG A 8 16.81 -1.42 -30.73
CA ARG A 8 16.19 -0.71 -29.58
C ARG A 8 15.38 -1.65 -28.70
N ASP A 9 14.64 -2.58 -29.31
CA ASP A 9 13.81 -3.54 -28.57
C ASP A 9 14.63 -4.50 -27.68
N ASN A 10 15.83 -4.88 -28.12
CA ASN A 10 16.71 -5.76 -27.34
C ASN A 10 17.33 -5.06 -26.12
N ALA A 11 17.63 -3.77 -26.19
CA ALA A 11 18.21 -3.02 -25.07
C ALA A 11 17.17 -2.75 -23.96
N GLU A 12 15.93 -2.46 -24.33
CA GLU A 12 14.82 -2.29 -23.36
C GLU A 12 14.47 -3.63 -22.70
N HIS A 13 14.50 -4.72 -23.43
CA HIS A 13 14.22 -6.04 -22.89
C HIS A 13 15.30 -6.57 -21.94
N GLU A 14 16.57 -6.28 -22.21
CA GLU A 14 17.69 -6.61 -21.30
C GLU A 14 17.65 -5.79 -20.00
N GLY A 15 17.24 -4.53 -20.03
CA GLY A 15 17.04 -3.70 -18.86
C GLY A 15 15.94 -4.25 -17.93
N TYR A 16 14.82 -4.64 -18.49
CA TYR A 16 13.68 -5.19 -17.74
C TYR A 16 14.04 -6.56 -17.09
N VAL A 17 14.76 -7.41 -17.79
CA VAL A 17 15.21 -8.72 -17.27
C VAL A 17 16.25 -8.56 -16.16
N LYS A 18 17.11 -7.53 -16.21
CA LYS A 18 18.09 -7.23 -15.15
C LYS A 18 17.41 -6.73 -13.89
N GLU A 19 16.43 -5.86 -13.99
CA GLU A 19 15.65 -5.39 -12.84
C GLU A 19 14.87 -6.51 -12.17
N SER A 20 14.25 -7.40 -12.93
CA SER A 20 13.55 -8.57 -12.42
C SER A 20 14.50 -9.55 -11.66
N ARG A 21 15.72 -9.76 -12.17
CA ARG A 21 16.73 -10.59 -11.49
C ARG A 21 17.27 -9.93 -10.22
N SER A 22 17.45 -8.63 -10.22
CA SER A 22 17.84 -7.85 -9.05
C SER A 22 16.76 -7.92 -7.96
N PHE A 23 15.49 -7.76 -8.32
CA PHE A 23 14.35 -7.88 -7.41
C PHE A 23 14.29 -9.27 -6.74
N ASN A 24 14.37 -10.35 -7.51
CA ASN A 24 14.37 -11.71 -6.99
C ASN A 24 15.57 -12.02 -6.08
N ARG A 25 16.73 -11.41 -6.34
CA ARG A 25 17.94 -11.56 -5.51
C ARG A 25 17.77 -10.83 -4.18
N ILE A 26 17.26 -9.61 -4.20
CA ILE A 26 16.97 -8.82 -2.99
C ILE A 26 15.94 -9.53 -2.11
N TRP A 27 14.92 -10.18 -2.70
CA TRP A 27 13.95 -10.98 -1.97
C TRP A 27 14.58 -12.20 -1.30
N LYS A 28 15.39 -12.97 -2.01
CA LYS A 28 16.08 -14.16 -1.45
C LYS A 28 17.05 -13.82 -0.33
N GLU A 29 17.78 -12.72 -0.45
CA GLU A 29 18.71 -12.25 0.59
C GLU A 29 18.00 -11.72 1.82
N ARG A 30 16.77 -11.13 1.68
CA ARG A 30 15.95 -10.66 2.79
C ARG A 30 15.13 -11.75 3.46
N ASP A 31 14.70 -12.76 2.74
CA ASP A 31 13.94 -13.89 3.28
C ASP A 31 14.75 -14.67 4.34
N SER A 32 16.07 -14.69 4.19
CA SER A 32 16.99 -15.26 5.17
C SER A 32 17.27 -14.35 6.38
N ALA A 33 17.01 -13.02 6.26
CA ALA A 33 17.36 -12.03 7.27
C ALA A 33 16.15 -11.48 8.05
N GLN A 34 14.90 -11.76 7.63
CA GLN A 34 13.71 -11.32 8.35
C GLN A 34 12.99 -12.49 9.04
N PRO A 35 13.27 -12.72 10.33
CA PRO A 35 12.48 -13.66 11.08
C PRO A 35 11.04 -13.11 11.20
N ARG A 36 10.09 -13.79 10.57
CA ARG A 36 8.70 -13.78 10.98
C ARG A 36 7.97 -12.42 10.82
N LEU A 37 7.86 -11.94 9.59
CA LEU A 37 7.12 -10.71 9.26
C LEU A 37 5.72 -10.68 9.91
N LEU A 38 4.99 -11.80 9.90
CA LEU A 38 3.67 -11.90 10.50
C LEU A 38 3.70 -11.62 12.01
N GLU A 39 4.70 -12.13 12.72
CA GLU A 39 4.86 -11.88 14.15
C GLU A 39 5.16 -10.42 14.44
N THR A 40 6.00 -9.80 13.61
CA THR A 40 6.29 -8.37 13.73
C THR A 40 5.06 -7.52 13.47
N ILE A 41 4.22 -7.89 12.49
CA ILE A 41 2.95 -7.22 12.20
C ILE A 41 2.02 -7.33 13.41
N LEU A 42 1.89 -8.52 14.01
CA LEU A 42 0.98 -8.81 15.11
C LEU A 42 1.54 -8.44 16.49
N TYR A 43 2.80 -7.98 16.55
CA TYR A 43 3.41 -7.58 17.80
C TYR A 43 2.63 -6.44 18.47
N LYS A 44 2.46 -6.53 19.79
CA LYS A 44 1.62 -5.63 20.59
C LYS A 44 1.92 -4.14 20.35
N ASP A 45 3.19 -3.76 20.30
CA ASP A 45 3.57 -2.34 20.11
C ASP A 45 3.25 -1.85 18.69
N ASN A 46 3.38 -2.72 17.68
CA ASN A 46 2.99 -2.42 16.32
C ASN A 46 1.48 -2.20 16.22
N PHE A 47 0.70 -3.06 16.86
CA PHE A 47 -0.76 -2.94 16.93
C PHE A 47 -1.22 -1.66 17.65
N ASN A 48 -0.57 -1.32 18.77
CA ASN A 48 -0.86 -0.08 19.50
C ASN A 48 -0.57 1.17 18.66
N ARG A 49 0.53 1.17 17.89
CA ARG A 49 0.85 2.26 16.96
C ARG A 49 -0.18 2.35 15.83
N ALA A 50 -0.58 1.21 15.29
CA ALA A 50 -1.60 1.13 14.25
C ALA A 50 -2.93 1.71 14.72
N TYR A 51 -3.42 1.29 15.89
CA TYR A 51 -4.64 1.84 16.48
C TYR A 51 -4.54 3.37 16.69
N LYS A 52 -3.42 3.87 17.24
CA LYS A 52 -3.21 5.32 17.42
C LYS A 52 -3.33 6.09 16.10
N ARG A 53 -2.79 5.56 15.01
CA ARG A 53 -2.90 6.18 13.67
C ARG A 53 -4.34 6.16 13.16
N VAL A 54 -5.03 5.02 13.29
CA VAL A 54 -6.46 4.91 12.91
C VAL A 54 -7.31 5.89 13.72
N LYS A 55 -7.05 6.02 15.03
CA LYS A 55 -7.72 6.99 15.90
C LYS A 55 -7.48 8.43 15.47
N ALA A 56 -6.24 8.78 15.12
CA ALA A 56 -5.89 10.13 14.66
C ALA A 56 -6.64 10.54 13.39
N ASN A 57 -6.97 9.59 12.51
CA ASN A 57 -7.71 9.83 11.27
C ASN A 57 -9.20 10.09 11.49
N LYS A 58 -9.75 9.88 12.68
CA LYS A 58 -11.16 10.15 13.05
C LYS A 58 -12.19 9.61 12.03
N GLY A 59 -11.91 8.43 11.45
CA GLY A 59 -12.76 7.87 10.40
C GLY A 59 -14.10 7.35 10.93
N ALA A 60 -15.12 7.35 10.07
CA ALA A 60 -16.46 6.86 10.39
C ALA A 60 -16.47 5.34 10.74
N PRO A 61 -17.46 4.85 11.51
CA PRO A 61 -17.66 3.44 11.79
C PRO A 61 -17.85 2.61 10.52
N GLY A 62 -17.47 1.32 10.59
CA GLY A 62 -17.73 0.34 9.55
C GLY A 62 -19.19 -0.12 9.51
N ILE A 63 -19.41 -1.32 8.95
CA ILE A 63 -20.75 -1.92 8.88
C ILE A 63 -21.24 -2.39 10.26
N ASP A 64 -20.33 -2.67 11.17
CA ASP A 64 -20.58 -3.07 12.56
C ASP A 64 -21.04 -1.92 13.46
N GLY A 65 -20.97 -0.68 12.99
CA GLY A 65 -21.30 0.53 13.75
C GLY A 65 -20.31 0.85 14.87
N MET A 66 -19.28 0.03 15.10
CA MET A 66 -18.29 0.22 16.17
C MET A 66 -17.52 1.53 15.97
N THR A 67 -17.53 2.38 17.01
CA THR A 67 -16.73 3.61 17.03
C THR A 67 -15.27 3.33 17.32
N ILE A 68 -14.42 4.35 17.12
CA ILE A 68 -12.99 4.23 17.41
C ILE A 68 -12.73 4.06 18.91
N GLU A 69 -13.54 4.69 19.75
CA GLU A 69 -13.44 4.61 21.20
C GLU A 69 -13.82 3.23 21.72
N GLU A 70 -14.84 2.61 21.16
CA GLU A 70 -15.30 1.24 21.50
C GLU A 70 -14.32 0.18 20.99
N ALA A 71 -13.61 0.44 19.91
CA ALA A 71 -12.65 -0.51 19.35
C ALA A 71 -11.46 -0.80 20.28
N LEU A 72 -11.06 0.14 21.15
CA LEU A 72 -9.91 -0.07 22.04
C LEU A 72 -10.18 -1.14 23.11
N PRO A 73 -11.27 -1.07 23.90
CA PRO A 73 -11.60 -2.13 24.84
C PRO A 73 -11.82 -3.47 24.12
N TYR A 74 -12.53 -3.47 22.99
CA TYR A 74 -12.72 -4.65 22.17
C TYR A 74 -11.39 -5.31 21.74
N LEU A 75 -10.44 -4.53 21.20
CA LEU A 75 -9.12 -5.03 20.83
C LEU A 75 -8.35 -5.58 22.03
N LYS A 76 -8.44 -4.96 23.20
CA LYS A 76 -7.76 -5.47 24.40
C LYS A 76 -8.30 -6.83 24.84
N GLU A 77 -9.59 -7.02 24.73
CA GLU A 77 -10.26 -8.26 25.13
C GLU A 77 -10.05 -9.39 24.10
N HIS A 78 -10.14 -9.07 22.79
CA HIS A 78 -10.14 -10.06 21.72
C HIS A 78 -8.82 -10.15 20.94
N GLN A 79 -7.76 -9.45 21.37
CA GLN A 79 -6.48 -9.43 20.63
C GLN A 79 -5.93 -10.83 20.40
N GLN A 80 -5.95 -11.69 21.43
CA GLN A 80 -5.43 -13.04 21.33
C GLN A 80 -6.23 -13.87 20.33
N GLU A 81 -7.56 -13.81 20.37
CA GLU A 81 -8.43 -14.51 19.43
C GLU A 81 -8.18 -14.07 17.98
N ILE A 82 -8.11 -12.76 17.75
CA ILE A 82 -7.83 -12.19 16.42
C ILE A 82 -6.48 -12.68 15.91
N THR A 83 -5.46 -12.63 16.76
CA THR A 83 -4.10 -13.07 16.44
C THR A 83 -4.07 -14.56 16.08
N ASP A 84 -4.71 -15.41 16.89
CA ASP A 84 -4.79 -16.85 16.66
C ASP A 84 -5.52 -17.17 15.34
N ARG A 85 -6.60 -16.45 15.04
CA ARG A 85 -7.33 -16.62 13.77
C ARG A 85 -6.46 -16.23 12.57
N ILE A 86 -5.64 -15.18 12.69
CA ILE A 86 -4.72 -14.77 11.63
C ILE A 86 -3.63 -15.83 11.44
N TYR A 87 -2.99 -16.32 12.51
CA TYR A 87 -1.97 -17.36 12.43
C TYR A 87 -2.49 -18.67 11.80
N ARG A 88 -3.74 -19.00 12.05
CA ARG A 88 -4.40 -20.18 11.44
C ARG A 88 -4.92 -19.95 10.03
N GLY A 89 -4.74 -18.77 9.45
CA GLY A 89 -5.30 -18.40 8.14
C GLY A 89 -6.83 -18.38 8.10
N LYS A 90 -7.49 -18.22 9.26
CA LYS A 90 -8.96 -18.24 9.42
C LYS A 90 -9.56 -16.85 9.65
N TYR A 91 -8.74 -15.80 9.63
CA TYR A 91 -9.26 -14.46 9.74
C TYR A 91 -9.90 -14.03 8.41
N THR A 92 -11.15 -13.66 8.47
CA THR A 92 -11.89 -13.08 7.34
C THR A 92 -12.27 -11.66 7.70
N PRO A 93 -11.84 -10.66 6.90
CA PRO A 93 -12.26 -9.27 7.10
C PRO A 93 -13.78 -9.13 7.00
N SER A 94 -14.34 -8.21 7.76
CA SER A 94 -15.76 -7.89 7.70
C SER A 94 -16.13 -7.21 6.37
N PRO A 95 -17.37 -7.34 5.90
CA PRO A 95 -17.84 -6.57 4.76
C PRO A 95 -17.66 -5.07 4.99
N VAL A 96 -17.37 -4.33 3.93
CA VAL A 96 -17.25 -2.87 4.01
C VAL A 96 -18.64 -2.21 4.01
N ARG A 97 -18.80 -1.14 4.78
CA ARG A 97 -19.98 -0.27 4.70
C ARG A 97 -19.88 0.58 3.43
N ARG A 98 -20.81 0.41 2.49
CA ARG A 98 -20.86 1.18 1.25
C ARG A 98 -21.45 2.56 1.53
N VAL A 99 -20.76 3.60 1.04
CA VAL A 99 -21.23 4.99 1.03
C VAL A 99 -21.09 5.54 -0.37
N GLU A 100 -22.07 6.28 -0.83
CA GLU A 100 -22.07 6.94 -2.13
C GLU A 100 -21.79 8.43 -1.96
N ILE A 101 -20.77 8.93 -2.67
CA ILE A 101 -20.35 10.32 -2.63
C ILE A 101 -20.65 10.94 -4.01
N PRO A 102 -21.47 12.01 -4.08
CA PRO A 102 -21.71 12.70 -5.33
C PRO A 102 -20.40 13.28 -5.91
N LYS A 103 -20.22 13.15 -7.21
CA LYS A 103 -19.14 13.83 -7.94
C LYS A 103 -19.61 15.17 -8.47
N PRO A 104 -18.70 16.15 -8.69
CA PRO A 104 -19.04 17.44 -9.28
C PRO A 104 -19.64 17.35 -10.70
N ASP A 105 -19.33 16.28 -11.43
CA ASP A 105 -19.81 15.99 -12.78
C ASP A 105 -21.19 15.29 -12.83
N GLY A 106 -21.86 15.16 -11.69
CA GLY A 106 -23.16 14.48 -11.57
C GLY A 106 -23.09 12.97 -11.42
N GLY A 107 -21.89 12.37 -11.44
CA GLY A 107 -21.66 10.96 -11.17
C GLY A 107 -21.64 10.62 -9.68
N VAL A 108 -21.56 9.32 -9.36
CA VAL A 108 -21.45 8.81 -7.97
C VAL A 108 -20.16 8.04 -7.79
N ARG A 109 -19.41 8.35 -6.72
CA ARG A 109 -18.25 7.57 -6.28
C ARG A 109 -18.68 6.65 -5.15
N LYS A 110 -18.50 5.35 -5.35
CA LYS A 110 -18.78 4.34 -4.32
C LYS A 110 -17.53 4.18 -3.43
N LEU A 111 -17.70 4.41 -2.13
CA LEU A 111 -16.66 4.25 -1.12
C LEU A 111 -17.01 3.06 -0.21
N GLY A 112 -16.06 2.18 0.03
CA GLY A 112 -16.15 1.12 1.03
C GLY A 112 -15.44 1.52 2.31
N ILE A 113 -16.14 1.52 3.45
CA ILE A 113 -15.57 1.84 4.76
C ILE A 113 -15.41 0.52 5.53
N PRO A 114 -14.18 0.02 5.75
CA PRO A 114 -13.92 -1.17 6.57
C PRO A 114 -14.22 -0.88 8.05
N THR A 115 -14.38 -1.94 8.84
CA THR A 115 -14.48 -1.84 10.31
C THR A 115 -13.24 -1.21 10.92
N VAL A 116 -13.36 -0.68 12.14
CA VAL A 116 -12.20 -0.09 12.85
C VAL A 116 -11.13 -1.16 13.11
N ILE A 117 -11.55 -2.40 13.38
CA ILE A 117 -10.65 -3.54 13.60
C ILE A 117 -9.87 -3.86 12.33
N ASP A 118 -10.56 -3.99 11.19
CA ASP A 118 -9.91 -4.27 9.89
C ASP A 118 -8.96 -3.14 9.49
N ARG A 119 -9.34 -1.88 9.70
CA ARG A 119 -8.45 -0.72 9.46
C ARG A 119 -7.21 -0.75 10.34
N THR A 120 -7.35 -1.20 11.60
CA THR A 120 -6.20 -1.32 12.51
C THR A 120 -5.25 -2.42 12.05
N LEU A 121 -5.78 -3.56 11.61
CA LEU A 121 -4.99 -4.63 11.00
C LEU A 121 -4.27 -4.17 9.73
N GLN A 122 -4.99 -3.53 8.81
CA GLN A 122 -4.41 -2.97 7.58
C GLN A 122 -3.29 -1.97 7.89
N GLN A 123 -3.49 -1.11 8.88
CA GLN A 123 -2.48 -0.16 9.32
C GLN A 123 -1.27 -0.85 9.95
N ALA A 124 -1.47 -1.92 10.73
CA ALA A 124 -0.39 -2.72 11.31
C ALA A 124 0.45 -3.41 10.23
N ILE A 125 -0.18 -3.91 9.17
CA ILE A 125 0.50 -4.47 8.00
C ILE A 125 1.27 -3.37 7.27
N THR A 126 0.62 -2.28 6.91
CA THR A 126 1.21 -1.18 6.13
C THR A 126 2.48 -0.63 6.76
N GLN A 127 2.48 -0.41 8.08
CA GLN A 127 3.65 0.19 8.75
C GLN A 127 4.85 -0.77 8.88
N GLN A 128 4.67 -2.06 8.63
CA GLN A 128 5.77 -3.02 8.51
C GLN A 128 6.20 -3.22 7.05
N LEU A 129 5.28 -3.12 6.10
CA LEU A 129 5.61 -3.28 4.68
C LEU A 129 6.26 -2.02 4.08
N VAL A 130 5.85 -0.82 4.50
CA VAL A 130 6.42 0.44 3.98
C VAL A 130 7.95 0.47 4.05
N PRO A 131 8.61 0.23 5.20
CA PRO A 131 10.08 0.26 5.25
C PRO A 131 10.75 -0.80 4.38
N ILE A 132 10.06 -1.89 4.06
CA ILE A 132 10.57 -2.97 3.22
C ILE A 132 10.51 -2.58 1.74
N TYR A 133 9.38 -2.01 1.31
CA TYR A 133 9.12 -1.72 -0.10
C TYR A 133 9.58 -0.33 -0.54
N GLU A 134 9.59 0.66 0.38
CA GLU A 134 9.94 2.03 0.04
C GLU A 134 11.29 2.17 -0.68
N PRO A 135 12.36 1.47 -0.27
CA PRO A 135 13.64 1.51 -0.97
C PRO A 135 13.65 0.84 -2.35
N LEU A 136 12.61 0.08 -2.69
CA LEU A 136 12.52 -0.68 -3.94
C LEU A 136 11.75 0.06 -5.05
N PHE A 137 11.03 1.10 -4.69
CA PHE A 137 10.29 1.88 -5.67
C PHE A 137 11.20 2.74 -6.52
N ALA A 138 10.91 2.82 -7.82
CA ALA A 138 11.59 3.73 -8.74
C ALA A 138 11.47 5.19 -8.29
N ASP A 139 12.47 6.00 -8.61
CA ASP A 139 12.50 7.43 -8.25
C ASP A 139 11.32 8.22 -8.83
N GLY A 140 10.84 7.82 -10.00
CA GLY A 140 9.66 8.40 -10.65
C GLY A 140 8.32 7.99 -10.06
N SER A 141 8.27 7.09 -9.07
CA SER A 141 7.03 6.67 -8.40
C SER A 141 6.68 7.64 -7.28
N TYR A 142 5.52 8.28 -7.36
CA TYR A 142 5.08 9.32 -6.40
C TYR A 142 3.81 8.95 -5.64
N GLY A 143 2.94 8.11 -6.20
CA GLY A 143 1.63 7.80 -5.64
C GLY A 143 1.73 7.04 -4.31
N TYR A 144 1.00 7.52 -3.29
CA TYR A 144 0.85 6.87 -1.98
C TYR A 144 2.14 6.56 -1.22
N ARG A 145 3.23 7.26 -1.54
CA ARG A 145 4.54 7.09 -0.88
C ARG A 145 4.77 8.12 0.21
N PRO A 146 5.46 7.75 1.33
CA PRO A 146 5.86 8.73 2.35
C PRO A 146 6.74 9.84 1.76
N ASN A 147 6.53 11.08 2.23
CA ASN A 147 7.32 12.25 1.83
C ASN A 147 7.35 12.56 0.33
N ARG A 148 6.39 12.04 -0.44
CA ARG A 148 6.19 12.34 -1.86
C ARG A 148 4.81 12.94 -2.08
N SER A 149 4.70 13.91 -2.98
CA SER A 149 3.45 14.62 -3.23
C SER A 149 3.11 14.68 -4.72
N ALA A 150 1.85 14.96 -5.02
CA ALA A 150 1.42 15.22 -6.40
C ALA A 150 2.17 16.42 -7.02
N LYS A 151 2.56 17.41 -6.21
CA LYS A 151 3.36 18.55 -6.68
C LYS A 151 4.73 18.10 -7.19
N ASP A 152 5.39 17.20 -6.45
CA ASP A 152 6.71 16.67 -6.85
C ASP A 152 6.59 15.86 -8.15
N ALA A 153 5.51 15.10 -8.32
CA ALA A 153 5.23 14.40 -9.56
C ALA A 153 5.06 15.34 -10.75
N ILE A 154 4.32 16.44 -10.58
CA ILE A 154 4.14 17.45 -11.63
C ILE A 154 5.47 18.13 -11.99
N LEU A 155 6.30 18.45 -11.01
CA LEU A 155 7.62 19.04 -11.23
C LEU A 155 8.52 18.06 -12.01
N LYS A 156 8.44 16.77 -11.72
CA LYS A 156 9.21 15.75 -12.44
C LYS A 156 8.75 15.58 -13.90
N VAL A 157 7.44 15.66 -14.15
CA VAL A 157 6.90 15.66 -15.52
C VAL A 157 7.41 16.88 -16.29
N LYS A 158 7.43 18.06 -15.65
CA LYS A 158 7.98 19.27 -16.26
C LYS A 158 9.47 19.10 -16.62
N GLU A 159 10.26 18.55 -15.71
CA GLU A 159 11.68 18.23 -15.95
C GLU A 159 11.86 17.32 -17.18
N TYR A 160 11.05 16.26 -17.30
CA TYR A 160 11.10 15.38 -18.46
C TYR A 160 10.73 16.10 -19.76
N ALA A 161 9.72 16.97 -19.75
CA ALA A 161 9.36 17.77 -20.90
C ALA A 161 10.50 18.71 -21.32
N GLU A 162 11.20 19.34 -20.39
CA GLU A 162 12.38 20.17 -20.63
C GLU A 162 13.59 19.38 -21.20
N GLN A 163 13.69 18.08 -20.86
CA GLN A 163 14.68 17.15 -21.41
C GLN A 163 14.32 16.66 -22.83
N GLY A 164 13.16 17.04 -23.37
CA GLY A 164 12.74 16.71 -24.73
C GLY A 164 11.85 15.46 -24.86
N TYR A 165 11.36 14.88 -23.74
CA TYR A 165 10.35 13.83 -23.80
C TYR A 165 8.99 14.43 -24.19
N THR A 166 8.45 14.02 -25.33
CA THR A 166 7.20 14.57 -25.91
C THR A 166 6.02 13.62 -25.85
N PHE A 167 6.24 12.36 -25.49
CA PHE A 167 5.19 11.35 -25.42
C PHE A 167 4.94 10.93 -23.99
N ALA A 168 3.67 10.76 -23.63
CA ALA A 168 3.24 10.19 -22.36
C ALA A 168 2.33 8.98 -22.64
N VAL A 169 2.59 7.85 -21.96
CA VAL A 169 1.71 6.67 -21.98
C VAL A 169 0.87 6.70 -20.71
N VAL A 170 -0.45 6.67 -20.89
CA VAL A 170 -1.41 6.58 -19.79
C VAL A 170 -1.97 5.17 -19.77
N LEU A 171 -1.80 4.48 -18.64
CA LEU A 171 -2.34 3.14 -18.40
C LEU A 171 -3.37 3.24 -17.27
N ASP A 172 -4.56 2.65 -17.47
CA ASP A 172 -5.67 2.63 -16.52
C ASP A 172 -6.00 1.19 -16.09
#